data_a77c37e04e0de7b15b6ef12ddaa2cee3
#
_entry.id   a77c37e04e0de7b15b6ef12ddaa2cee3
#
_cell.length_a   1.000
_cell.length_b   1.000
_cell.length_c   1.000
_cell.angle_alpha   90.00
_cell.angle_beta   90.00
_cell.angle_gamma   90.00
#
_symmetry.space_group_name_H-M   'P 1'
#
loop_
_entity.id
_entity.type
_entity.pdbx_description
1 polymer ?
#
loop_
_entity_poly.entity_id
_entity_poly.type
_entity_poly.pdbx_seq_one_letter_code
_entity_poly.pdbx_strand_id
1 'polypeptide(L)'
;MAQYLIGYDISDPKRLQRIYRKMTHYATPIQYSIFLLDGSEKLLKQCLAEIMLIFNKKEDDLRVYPLPTNTTQWRLGKSSLPEGII
;
A
#
# COMPACT_ATOMS: atom_id res chain seq x y z
N MET A 1 -7.73 -9.06 13.21
CA MET A 1 -7.57 -8.53 11.86
C MET A 1 -6.16 -8.02 11.66
N ALA A 2 -5.62 -8.26 10.49
CA ALA A 2 -4.27 -7.83 10.20
C ALA A 2 -4.27 -6.46 9.53
N GLN A 3 -3.15 -5.78 9.62
CA GLN A 3 -2.95 -4.50 8.96
C GLN A 3 -1.67 -4.55 8.14
N TYR A 4 -1.71 -3.91 7.00
CA TYR A 4 -0.57 -3.88 6.08
C TYR A 4 -0.35 -2.46 5.60
N LEU A 5 0.90 -2.07 5.56
CA LEU A 5 1.28 -0.79 4.99
C LEU A 5 1.79 -1.06 3.58
N ILE A 6 1.21 -0.39 2.59
CA ILE A 6 1.56 -0.61 1.18
C ILE A 6 2.11 0.69 0.62
N GLY A 7 3.34 0.64 0.17
CA GLY A 7 3.98 1.77 -0.47
C GLY A 7 4.34 1.43 -1.90
N TYR A 8 4.27 2.41 -2.79
CA TYR A 8 4.62 2.17 -4.19
C TYR A 8 5.25 3.39 -4.82
N ASP A 9 6.00 3.13 -5.87
CA ASP A 9 6.62 4.16 -6.68
C ASP A 9 6.34 3.81 -8.14
N ILE A 10 5.48 4.60 -8.78
CA ILE A 10 5.00 4.31 -10.13
C ILE A 10 5.52 5.40 -11.07
N SER A 11 6.21 4.98 -12.10
CA SER A 11 6.91 5.91 -13.01
C SER A 11 5.97 6.68 -13.93
N ASP A 12 4.90 6.03 -14.38
CA ASP A 12 4.00 6.62 -15.34
C ASP A 12 2.82 7.32 -14.67
N PRO A 13 2.57 8.60 -14.96
CA PRO A 13 1.49 9.35 -14.29
C PRO A 13 0.10 8.74 -14.49
N LYS A 14 -0.18 8.21 -15.66
CA LYS A 14 -1.50 7.61 -15.92
C LYS A 14 -1.65 6.30 -15.16
N ARG A 15 -0.58 5.51 -15.14
CA ARG A 15 -0.58 4.26 -14.40
C ARG A 15 -0.68 4.53 -12.89
N LEU A 16 0.00 5.58 -12.43
CA LEU A 16 -0.06 5.99 -11.04
C LEU A 16 -1.51 6.30 -10.62
N GLN A 17 -2.23 7.06 -11.45
CA GLN A 17 -3.61 7.39 -11.13
C GLN A 17 -4.50 6.16 -11.11
N ARG A 18 -4.29 5.23 -12.04
CA ARG A 18 -5.07 4.01 -12.08
C ARG A 18 -4.82 3.16 -10.82
N ILE A 19 -3.59 3.04 -10.43
CA ILE A 19 -3.23 2.27 -9.23
C ILE A 19 -3.78 2.95 -7.99
N TYR A 20 -3.65 4.26 -7.89
CA TYR A 20 -4.19 5.00 -6.76
C TYR A 20 -5.69 4.76 -6.63
N ARG A 21 -6.41 4.86 -7.72
CA ARG A 21 -7.86 4.67 -7.72
C ARG A 21 -8.23 3.25 -7.29
N LYS A 22 -7.48 2.27 -7.76
CA LYS A 22 -7.72 0.88 -7.37
C LYS A 22 -7.42 0.67 -5.90
N MET A 23 -6.35 1.27 -5.40
CA MET A 23 -5.97 1.15 -3.99
C MET A 23 -7.06 1.71 -3.07
N THR A 24 -7.72 2.78 -3.46
CA THR A 24 -8.76 3.37 -2.61
C THR A 24 -9.96 2.45 -2.40
N HIS A 25 -10.12 1.43 -3.23
CA HIS A 25 -11.19 0.44 -3.05
C HIS A 25 -10.86 -0.56 -1.95
N TYR A 26 -9.59 -0.70 -1.59
CA TYR A 26 -9.15 -1.71 -0.64
C TYR A 26 -8.53 -1.13 0.62
N ALA A 27 -7.96 0.05 0.53
CA ALA A 27 -7.13 0.57 1.60
C ALA A 27 -7.35 2.07 1.79
N THR A 28 -6.87 2.58 2.91
CA THR A 28 -7.01 3.99 3.27
C THR A 28 -5.71 4.73 2.95
N PRO A 29 -5.77 5.82 2.19
CA PRO A 29 -4.55 6.59 1.90
C PRO A 29 -4.03 7.28 3.16
N ILE A 30 -2.74 7.12 3.40
CA ILE A 30 -2.06 7.76 4.53
C ILE A 30 -1.24 8.94 4.01
N GLN A 31 -0.51 8.70 2.96
CA GLN A 31 0.24 9.72 2.24
C GLN A 31 0.06 9.46 0.76
N TYR A 32 0.68 10.28 -0.08
CA TYR A 32 0.46 10.23 -1.51
C TYR A 32 0.60 8.84 -2.11
N SER A 33 1.63 8.10 -1.73
CA SER A 33 1.89 6.77 -2.27
C SER A 33 1.96 5.71 -1.20
N ILE A 34 1.31 5.94 -0.07
CA ILE A 34 1.31 5.01 1.06
C ILE A 34 -0.11 4.79 1.52
N PHE A 35 -0.50 3.52 1.60
CA PHE A 35 -1.85 3.12 2.01
C PHE A 35 -1.80 2.17 3.18
N LEU A 36 -2.84 2.22 4.01
CA LEU A 36 -3.04 1.26 5.08
C LEU A 36 -4.20 0.35 4.71
N LEU A 37 -3.93 -0.94 4.60
CA LEU A 37 -4.96 -1.94 4.33
C LEU A 37 -5.26 -2.67 5.64
N ASP A 38 -6.51 -2.64 6.05
CA ASP A 38 -6.97 -3.28 7.26
C ASP A 38 -7.88 -4.44 6.86
N GLY A 39 -7.41 -5.65 7.06
CA GLY A 39 -8.18 -6.81 6.66
C GLY A 39 -7.36 -8.08 6.71
N SER A 40 -7.89 -9.12 6.05
CA SER A 40 -7.24 -10.42 6.03
C SER A 40 -6.14 -10.47 4.98
N GLU A 41 -5.30 -11.48 5.10
CA GLU A 41 -4.29 -11.75 4.07
C GLU A 41 -4.95 -12.04 2.73
N LYS A 42 -6.12 -12.65 2.76
CA LYS A 42 -6.87 -12.91 1.53
C LYS A 42 -7.26 -11.61 0.83
N LEU A 43 -7.70 -10.62 1.60
CA LEU A 43 -8.03 -9.31 1.04
C LEU A 43 -6.80 -8.65 0.47
N LEU A 44 -5.67 -8.74 1.16
CA LEU A 44 -4.41 -8.21 0.65
C LEU A 44 -4.05 -8.84 -0.69
N LYS A 45 -4.17 -10.16 -0.79
CA LYS A 45 -3.85 -10.86 -2.03
C LYS A 45 -4.77 -10.45 -3.17
N GLN A 46 -6.04 -10.22 -2.90
CA GLN A 46 -6.98 -9.72 -3.91
C GLN A 46 -6.57 -8.33 -4.38
N CYS A 47 -6.24 -7.47 -3.46
CA CYS A 47 -5.79 -6.12 -3.79
C CYS A 47 -4.55 -6.16 -4.68
N LEU A 48 -3.54 -6.92 -4.26
CA LEU A 48 -2.29 -6.99 -5.01
C LEU A 48 -2.49 -7.61 -6.38
N ALA A 49 -3.38 -8.60 -6.50
CA ALA A 49 -3.65 -9.20 -7.80
C ALA A 49 -4.20 -8.17 -8.79
N GLU A 50 -5.09 -7.30 -8.34
CA GLU A 50 -5.63 -6.26 -9.20
C GLU A 50 -4.59 -5.19 -9.53
N ILE A 51 -3.77 -4.83 -8.55
CA ILE A 51 -2.71 -3.86 -8.79
C ILE A 51 -1.71 -4.39 -9.82
N MET A 52 -1.37 -5.68 -9.73
CA MET A 52 -0.40 -6.27 -10.66
C MET A 52 -0.87 -6.29 -12.11
N LEU A 53 -2.17 -6.20 -12.35
CA LEU A 53 -2.69 -6.08 -13.71
C LEU A 53 -2.33 -4.75 -14.35
N ILE A 54 -2.06 -3.75 -13.53
CA ILE A 54 -1.72 -2.40 -14.00
C ILE A 54 -0.21 -2.15 -13.91
N PHE A 55 0.41 -2.76 -12.92
CA PHE A 55 1.79 -2.53 -12.53
C PHE A 55 2.79 -2.91 -13.63
N ASN A 56 3.84 -2.12 -13.78
CA ASN A 56 4.93 -2.41 -14.72
C ASN A 56 6.15 -2.88 -13.92
N LYS A 57 6.49 -4.14 -14.04
CA LYS A 57 7.55 -4.74 -13.23
C LYS A 57 8.92 -4.13 -13.49
N LYS A 58 9.13 -3.54 -14.64
CA LYS A 58 10.44 -2.98 -14.99
C LYS A 58 10.61 -1.55 -14.50
N GLU A 59 9.53 -0.81 -14.37
CA GLU A 59 9.59 0.62 -14.06
C GLU A 59 9.03 0.98 -12.70
N ASP A 60 8.21 0.13 -12.13
CA ASP A 60 7.48 0.44 -10.92
C ASP A 60 7.98 -0.39 -9.74
N ASP A 61 7.80 0.13 -8.53
CA ASP A 61 8.15 -0.56 -7.31
C ASP A 61 6.94 -0.59 -6.38
N LEU A 62 6.80 -1.67 -5.61
CA LEU A 62 5.73 -1.81 -4.65
C LEU A 62 6.23 -2.62 -3.47
N ARG A 63 5.91 -2.17 -2.26
CA ARG A 63 6.35 -2.80 -1.03
C ARG A 63 5.19 -2.95 -0.08
N VAL A 64 5.15 -4.08 0.62
CA VAL A 64 4.11 -4.38 1.59
C VAL A 64 4.78 -4.70 2.91
N TYR A 65 4.33 -4.07 3.98
CA TYR A 65 4.85 -4.29 5.32
C TYR A 65 3.71 -4.71 6.24
N PRO A 66 3.73 -5.94 6.74
CA PRO A 66 2.74 -6.33 7.74
C PRO A 66 3.02 -5.60 9.04
N LEU A 67 1.97 -5.13 9.68
CA LEU A 67 2.08 -4.41 10.93
C LEU A 67 1.70 -5.30 12.10
N PRO A 68 2.30 -5.09 13.28
CA PRO A 68 1.92 -5.85 14.47
C PRO A 68 0.45 -5.62 14.82
N THR A 69 -0.25 -6.67 15.16
CA THR A 69 -1.68 -6.59 15.44
C THR A 69 -1.98 -5.85 16.73
N ASN A 70 -1.02 -5.78 17.63
CA ASN A 70 -1.20 -5.12 18.92
C ASN A 70 -0.77 -3.65 18.89
N THR A 71 -0.51 -3.10 17.72
CA THR A 71 -0.09 -1.71 17.58
C THR A 71 -1.32 -0.82 17.54
N THR A 72 -1.82 -0.45 18.69
CA THR A 72 -3.02 0.38 18.76
C THR A 72 -2.71 1.86 18.74
N GLN A 73 -1.50 2.24 19.05
CA GLN A 73 -1.07 3.63 19.10
C GLN A 73 -0.31 4.08 17.88
N TRP A 74 -0.66 3.51 16.78
CA TRP A 74 0.01 3.79 15.52
C TRP A 74 -0.09 5.26 15.16
N ARG A 75 1.02 5.90 14.98
CA ARG A 75 1.07 7.30 14.61
C ARG A 75 1.79 7.45 13.30
N LEU A 76 1.01 7.57 12.27
CA LEU A 76 1.56 7.69 10.92
C LEU A 76 2.03 9.10 10.66
N GLY A 77 3.01 9.23 9.81
CA GLY A 77 3.56 10.53 9.47
C GLY A 77 4.71 10.97 10.35
N LYS A 78 5.09 10.17 11.33
CA LYS A 78 6.25 10.42 12.18
C LYS A 78 7.27 9.31 11.97
N SER A 79 8.14 9.11 12.93
CA SER A 79 9.15 8.06 12.84
C SER A 79 8.56 6.66 12.89
N SER A 80 7.25 6.53 12.96
CA SER A 80 6.58 5.24 13.01
C SER A 80 6.61 4.48 11.70
N LEU A 81 6.87 5.14 10.59
CA LEU A 81 6.89 4.47 9.30
C LEU A 81 8.14 3.63 9.14
N PRO A 82 8.03 2.42 8.56
CA PRO A 82 9.20 1.62 8.29
C PRO A 82 10.15 2.32 7.34
N GLU A 83 11.44 2.03 7.49
CA GLU A 83 12.43 2.57 6.57
C GLU A 83 12.18 2.09 5.16
N GLY A 84 12.42 2.96 4.19
CA GLY A 84 12.29 2.60 2.80
C GLY A 84 10.92 2.84 2.19
N ILE A 85 9.97 3.33 3.00
CA ILE A 85 8.64 3.67 2.50
C ILE A 85 8.55 5.17 2.40
N ILE A 86 9.12 5.90 1.82
CA ILE A 86 8.94 7.35 1.76
C ILE A 86 8.96 7.85 0.32
#